data_5a5dfce3ffbe812777f78d95235578a2
#
_entry.id   5a5dfce3ffbe812777f78d95235578a2
#
_cell.length_a   1.000
_cell.length_b   1.000
_cell.length_c   1.000
_cell.angle_alpha   90.00
_cell.angle_beta   90.00
_cell.angle_gamma   90.00
#
_symmetry.space_group_name_H-M   'P 1'
#
loop_
_entity.id
_entity.type
_entity.pdbx_description
1 polymer ?
#
loop_
_entity_poly.entity_id
_entity_poly.type
_entity_poly.pdbx_seq_one_letter_code
_entity_poly.pdbx_strand_id
1 'polypeptide(L)'
;MPSDVGIKLILDSSLNAFVTGGQNIYLHTGLILNTTNVDELIGVIAHETGHISGGHLARSSDAMNDAKTLGIVATILGVSAGILSGRGDVAAAAAAGGTELTKRSFLKFSRTQESSADQAALTLLESNGMSARGLYDFLHVLEDNDLLSPERQDPYQRSHP
;
A
#
# COMPACT_ATOMS: atom_id res chain seq x y z
N MET A 1 1.95 -13.28 18.55
CA MET A 1 2.69 -12.15 17.95
C MET A 1 3.99 -12.67 17.38
N PRO A 2 4.48 -12.16 16.26
CA PRO A 2 5.82 -12.49 15.78
C PRO A 2 6.84 -12.10 16.87
N SER A 3 7.70 -13.03 17.25
CA SER A 3 8.64 -12.85 18.38
C SER A 3 9.81 -11.91 18.07
N ASP A 4 10.05 -11.59 16.79
CA ASP A 4 11.25 -10.89 16.38
C ASP A 4 10.97 -9.93 15.20
N VAL A 5 10.37 -8.76 15.49
CA VAL A 5 10.29 -7.67 14.52
C VAL A 5 11.60 -6.89 14.55
N GLY A 6 12.34 -6.92 13.46
CA GLY A 6 13.59 -6.15 13.31
C GLY A 6 13.30 -4.75 12.76
N ILE A 7 13.90 -3.72 13.36
CA ILE A 7 13.87 -2.34 12.82
C ILE A 7 15.23 -2.03 12.21
N LYS A 8 15.24 -1.57 10.97
CA LYS A 8 16.43 -1.22 10.21
C LYS A 8 16.33 0.18 9.64
N LEU A 9 17.42 0.91 9.66
CA LEU A 9 17.50 2.25 9.10
C LEU A 9 18.11 2.22 7.71
N ILE A 10 17.54 3.01 6.81
CA ILE A 10 18.08 3.27 5.48
C ILE A 10 18.47 4.75 5.41
N LEU A 11 19.70 5.02 4.99
CA LEU A 11 20.17 6.39 4.75
C LEU A 11 19.55 6.91 3.44
N ASP A 12 18.38 7.49 3.55
CA ASP A 12 17.62 8.07 2.45
C ASP A 12 16.84 9.27 2.99
N SER A 13 16.80 10.36 2.24
CA SER A 13 16.13 11.60 2.64
C SER A 13 14.61 11.59 2.39
N SER A 14 14.08 10.58 1.72
CA SER A 14 12.64 10.47 1.50
C SER A 14 11.90 10.10 2.79
N LEU A 15 10.65 10.54 2.86
CA LEU A 15 9.74 10.25 3.96
C LEU A 15 9.10 8.90 3.70
N ASN A 16 9.74 7.80 4.13
CA ASN A 16 9.27 6.45 3.85
C ASN A 16 9.55 5.46 4.99
N ALA A 17 8.64 4.47 5.11
CA ALA A 17 8.81 3.25 5.88
C ALA A 17 8.17 2.09 5.10
N PHE A 18 8.64 0.88 5.29
CA PHE A 18 8.04 -0.30 4.65
C PHE A 18 8.50 -1.59 5.30
N VAL A 19 7.71 -2.63 5.11
CA VAL A 19 8.03 -4.00 5.52
C VAL A 19 8.53 -4.80 4.33
N THR A 20 9.65 -5.50 4.49
CA THR A 20 10.13 -6.49 3.51
C THR A 20 11.02 -7.55 4.16
N GLY A 21 11.28 -8.64 3.45
CA GLY A 21 12.19 -9.70 3.92
C GLY A 21 11.75 -10.36 5.22
N GLY A 22 10.47 -10.65 5.36
CA GLY A 22 9.90 -11.29 6.55
C GLY A 22 9.33 -10.27 7.54
N GLN A 23 9.89 -10.19 8.75
CA GLN A 23 9.39 -9.32 9.83
C GLN A 23 10.34 -8.14 10.09
N ASN A 24 10.84 -7.51 9.03
CA ASN A 24 11.71 -6.35 9.16
C ASN A 24 10.99 -5.10 8.69
N ILE A 25 10.99 -4.08 9.55
CA ILE A 25 10.54 -2.72 9.24
C ILE A 25 11.77 -1.91 8.85
N TYR A 26 11.74 -1.30 7.70
CA TYR A 26 12.76 -0.41 7.20
C TYR A 26 12.27 1.02 7.31
N LEU A 27 13.03 1.87 8.00
CA LEU A 27 12.72 3.30 8.18
C LEU A 27 13.77 4.12 7.44
N HIS A 28 13.34 5.02 6.58
CA HIS A 28 14.22 6.00 5.97
C HIS A 28 14.60 7.09 6.99
N THR A 29 15.83 7.56 6.93
CA THR A 29 16.28 8.66 7.81
C THR A 29 15.50 9.93 7.57
N GLY A 30 15.01 10.16 6.35
CA GLY A 30 14.12 11.29 6.03
C GLY A 30 12.83 11.27 6.84
N LEU A 31 12.21 10.11 7.04
CA LEU A 31 11.02 9.99 7.90
C LEU A 31 11.32 10.43 9.32
N ILE A 32 12.42 9.94 9.91
CA ILE A 32 12.81 10.27 11.29
C ILE A 32 13.10 11.78 11.44
N LEU A 33 13.74 12.38 10.45
CA LEU A 33 14.10 13.81 10.47
C LEU A 33 12.90 14.75 10.26
N ASN A 34 11.81 14.26 9.67
CA ASN A 34 10.60 15.02 9.40
C ASN A 34 9.48 14.78 10.43
N THR A 35 9.60 13.79 11.31
CA THR A 35 8.68 13.64 12.45
C THR A 35 8.92 14.76 13.45
N THR A 36 7.84 15.34 13.98
CA THR A 36 7.90 16.44 14.95
C THR A 36 7.97 15.96 16.40
N ASN A 37 7.52 14.72 16.62
CA ASN A 37 7.54 14.08 17.93
C ASN A 37 7.70 12.55 17.79
N VAL A 38 8.03 11.89 18.88
CA VAL A 38 8.26 10.44 18.91
C VAL A 38 6.97 9.64 18.68
N ASP A 39 5.81 10.20 19.02
CA ASP A 39 4.53 9.50 18.88
C ASP A 39 4.16 9.28 17.38
N GLU A 40 4.54 10.21 16.50
CA GLU A 40 4.41 10.03 15.05
C GLU A 40 5.22 8.82 14.55
N LEU A 41 6.48 8.70 15.00
CA LEU A 41 7.33 7.56 14.63
C LEU A 41 6.80 6.24 15.18
N ILE A 42 6.31 6.25 16.43
CA ILE A 42 5.66 5.09 17.06
C ILE A 42 4.40 4.70 16.27
N GLY A 43 3.61 5.68 15.82
CA GLY A 43 2.44 5.47 14.98
C GLY A 43 2.78 4.75 13.68
N VAL A 44 3.82 5.20 12.97
CA VAL A 44 4.31 4.55 11.75
C VAL A 44 4.78 3.13 12.02
N ILE A 45 5.57 2.91 13.08
CA ILE A 45 6.05 1.56 13.45
C ILE A 45 4.87 0.63 13.77
N ALA A 46 3.83 1.15 14.44
CA ALA A 46 2.62 0.39 14.73
C ALA A 46 1.88 -0.01 13.44
N HIS A 47 1.78 0.90 12.47
CA HIS A 47 1.18 0.65 11.14
C HIS A 47 1.95 -0.42 10.38
N GLU A 48 3.27 -0.30 10.27
CA GLU A 48 4.14 -1.30 9.63
C GLU A 48 4.05 -2.68 10.34
N THR A 49 3.91 -2.68 11.66
CA THR A 49 3.66 -3.90 12.44
C THR A 49 2.29 -4.49 12.09
N GLY A 50 1.31 -3.66 11.77
CA GLY A 50 0.01 -4.06 11.23
C GLY A 50 0.16 -4.84 9.92
N HIS A 51 0.99 -4.36 8.99
CA HIS A 51 1.31 -5.07 7.75
C HIS A 51 1.97 -6.43 8.00
N ILE A 52 2.88 -6.52 8.95
CA ILE A 52 3.51 -7.80 9.33
C ILE A 52 2.47 -8.77 9.88
N SER A 53 1.68 -8.34 10.86
CA SER A 53 0.69 -9.18 11.53
C SER A 53 -0.44 -9.63 10.60
N GLY A 54 -0.80 -8.78 9.64
CA GLY A 54 -1.75 -9.07 8.57
C GLY A 54 -1.20 -10.01 7.49
N GLY A 55 0.11 -10.24 7.42
CA GLY A 55 0.74 -11.01 6.35
C GLY A 55 0.56 -10.34 4.97
N HIS A 56 0.51 -9.01 4.94
CA HIS A 56 0.14 -8.24 3.77
C HIS A 56 1.15 -8.40 2.62
N LEU A 57 2.43 -8.50 2.93
CA LEU A 57 3.49 -8.70 1.93
C LEU A 57 3.31 -10.00 1.13
N ALA A 58 3.00 -11.11 1.82
CA ALA A 58 2.76 -12.39 1.16
C ALA A 58 1.50 -12.36 0.30
N ARG A 59 0.41 -11.77 0.81
CA ARG A 59 -0.87 -11.69 0.09
C ARG A 59 -0.84 -10.73 -1.09
N SER A 60 0.02 -9.71 -1.09
CA SER A 60 0.09 -8.74 -2.19
C SER A 60 0.54 -9.38 -3.50
N SER A 61 1.46 -10.34 -3.45
CA SER A 61 1.90 -11.07 -4.65
C SER A 61 0.77 -11.95 -5.22
N ASP A 62 0.02 -12.63 -4.37
CA ASP A 62 -1.11 -13.46 -4.79
C ASP A 62 -2.23 -12.60 -5.37
N ALA A 63 -2.60 -11.52 -4.70
CA ALA A 63 -3.61 -10.58 -5.18
C ALA A 63 -3.23 -9.90 -6.51
N MET A 64 -1.96 -9.61 -6.72
CA MET A 64 -1.49 -9.09 -8.01
C MET A 64 -1.63 -10.14 -9.12
N ASN A 65 -1.31 -11.40 -8.84
CA ASN A 65 -1.46 -12.49 -9.80
C ASN A 65 -2.93 -12.75 -10.11
N ASP A 66 -3.80 -12.75 -9.12
CA ASP A 66 -5.25 -12.89 -9.29
C ASP A 66 -5.83 -11.73 -10.12
N ALA A 67 -5.44 -10.50 -9.83
CA ALA A 67 -5.86 -9.32 -10.57
C ALA A 67 -5.41 -9.37 -12.05
N LYS A 68 -4.16 -9.78 -12.30
CA LYS A 68 -3.64 -9.98 -13.66
C LYS A 68 -4.41 -11.07 -14.38
N THR A 69 -4.67 -12.20 -13.74
CA THR A 69 -5.43 -13.31 -14.32
C THR A 69 -6.84 -12.86 -14.70
N LEU A 70 -7.53 -12.13 -13.83
CA LEU A 70 -8.84 -11.56 -14.10
C LEU A 70 -8.81 -10.62 -15.33
N GLY A 71 -7.84 -9.72 -15.38
CA GLY A 71 -7.66 -8.80 -16.51
C GLY A 71 -7.38 -9.51 -17.82
N ILE A 72 -6.53 -10.53 -17.81
CA ILE A 72 -6.20 -11.35 -19.00
C ILE A 72 -7.45 -12.09 -19.49
N VAL A 73 -8.18 -12.76 -18.61
CA VAL A 73 -9.41 -13.50 -18.98
C VAL A 73 -10.44 -12.54 -19.58
N ALA A 74 -10.68 -11.38 -18.94
CA ALA A 74 -11.61 -10.38 -19.46
C ALA A 74 -11.17 -9.86 -20.83
N THR A 75 -9.88 -9.64 -21.05
CA THR A 75 -9.32 -9.23 -22.35
C THR A 75 -9.55 -10.29 -23.41
N ILE A 76 -9.22 -11.56 -23.13
CA ILE A 76 -9.39 -12.66 -24.10
C ILE A 76 -10.85 -12.80 -24.51
N LEU A 77 -11.76 -12.83 -23.54
CA LEU A 77 -13.19 -12.98 -23.83
C LEU A 77 -13.74 -11.80 -24.62
N GLY A 78 -13.39 -10.57 -24.26
CA GLY A 78 -13.89 -9.37 -24.95
C GLY A 78 -13.29 -9.20 -26.34
N VAL A 79 -11.99 -9.46 -26.52
CA VAL A 79 -11.35 -9.41 -27.85
C VAL A 79 -11.92 -10.50 -28.75
N SER A 80 -12.09 -11.72 -28.26
CA SER A 80 -12.69 -12.81 -29.02
C SER A 80 -14.12 -12.47 -29.50
N ALA A 81 -14.94 -11.91 -28.59
CA ALA A 81 -16.29 -11.48 -28.94
C ALA A 81 -16.29 -10.33 -29.97
N GLY A 82 -15.36 -9.40 -29.88
CA GLY A 82 -15.18 -8.31 -30.84
C GLY A 82 -14.82 -8.82 -32.24
N ILE A 83 -13.88 -9.77 -32.32
CA ILE A 83 -13.47 -10.40 -33.58
C ILE A 83 -14.65 -11.17 -34.21
N LEU A 84 -15.32 -12.01 -33.43
CA LEU A 84 -16.45 -12.82 -33.92
C LEU A 84 -17.63 -11.98 -34.39
N SER A 85 -17.85 -10.82 -33.79
CA SER A 85 -18.91 -9.87 -34.21
C SER A 85 -18.48 -8.89 -35.31
N GLY A 86 -17.22 -8.94 -35.76
CA GLY A 86 -16.67 -8.00 -36.76
C GLY A 86 -16.46 -6.58 -36.19
N ARG A 87 -16.48 -6.41 -34.89
CA ARG A 87 -16.38 -5.12 -34.19
C ARG A 87 -15.00 -4.91 -33.58
N GLY A 88 -14.09 -4.36 -34.37
CA GLY A 88 -12.73 -4.04 -33.93
C GLY A 88 -12.70 -3.01 -32.79
N ASP A 89 -13.68 -2.10 -32.70
CA ASP A 89 -13.87 -1.15 -31.60
C ASP A 89 -14.12 -1.86 -30.26
N VAL A 90 -14.92 -2.93 -30.26
CA VAL A 90 -15.18 -3.75 -29.06
C VAL A 90 -13.93 -4.51 -28.65
N ALA A 91 -13.17 -5.06 -29.60
CA ALA A 91 -11.92 -5.74 -29.29
C ALA A 91 -10.88 -4.79 -28.65
N ALA A 92 -10.74 -3.58 -29.18
CA ALA A 92 -9.84 -2.56 -28.63
C ALA A 92 -10.27 -2.09 -27.23
N ALA A 93 -11.57 -1.86 -27.05
CA ALA A 93 -12.12 -1.49 -25.73
C ALA A 93 -11.92 -2.58 -24.68
N ALA A 94 -12.05 -3.86 -25.05
CA ALA A 94 -11.82 -4.98 -24.16
C ALA A 94 -10.35 -5.11 -23.75
N ALA A 95 -9.41 -4.87 -24.67
CA ALA A 95 -7.98 -4.87 -24.36
C ALA A 95 -7.62 -3.77 -23.35
N ALA A 96 -8.14 -2.55 -23.52
CA ALA A 96 -7.95 -1.46 -22.57
C ALA A 96 -8.65 -1.74 -21.21
N GLY A 97 -9.88 -2.27 -21.26
CA GLY A 97 -10.68 -2.59 -20.09
C GLY A 97 -10.06 -3.66 -19.19
N GLY A 98 -9.39 -4.65 -19.75
CA GLY A 98 -8.69 -5.68 -18.98
C GLY A 98 -7.57 -5.11 -18.10
N THR A 99 -6.81 -4.14 -18.63
CA THR A 99 -5.76 -3.46 -17.86
C THR A 99 -6.36 -2.62 -16.73
N GLU A 100 -7.43 -1.89 -17.02
CA GLU A 100 -8.12 -1.08 -15.99
C GLU A 100 -8.74 -1.97 -14.92
N LEU A 101 -9.32 -3.11 -15.28
CA LEU A 101 -9.87 -4.07 -14.31
C LEU A 101 -8.79 -4.64 -13.40
N THR A 102 -7.62 -4.98 -13.94
CA THR A 102 -6.45 -5.42 -13.16
C THR A 102 -6.07 -4.36 -12.14
N LYS A 103 -5.92 -3.11 -12.58
CA LYS A 103 -5.56 -1.97 -11.71
C LYS A 103 -6.59 -1.77 -10.59
N ARG A 104 -7.88 -1.70 -10.94
CA ARG A 104 -8.96 -1.48 -9.95
C ARG A 104 -9.05 -2.61 -8.93
N SER A 105 -8.89 -3.86 -9.36
CA SER A 105 -8.91 -5.02 -8.47
C SER A 105 -7.75 -4.97 -7.47
N PHE A 106 -6.56 -4.65 -7.94
CA PHE A 106 -5.39 -4.53 -7.09
C PHE A 106 -5.49 -3.35 -6.11
N LEU A 107 -5.92 -2.17 -6.58
CA LEU A 107 -6.10 -1.00 -5.72
C LEU A 107 -7.17 -1.22 -4.64
N LYS A 108 -8.25 -1.93 -4.97
CA LYS A 108 -9.25 -2.30 -3.96
C LYS A 108 -8.66 -3.21 -2.88
N PHE A 109 -7.85 -4.19 -3.30
CA PHE A 109 -7.15 -5.07 -2.37
C PHE A 109 -6.17 -4.26 -1.50
N SER A 110 -5.36 -3.39 -2.10
CA SER A 110 -4.40 -2.53 -1.39
C SER A 110 -5.09 -1.69 -0.31
N ARG A 111 -6.14 -0.96 -0.63
CA ARG A 111 -6.91 -0.16 0.36
C ARG A 111 -7.46 -1.00 1.51
N THR A 112 -7.87 -2.24 1.25
CA THR A 112 -8.33 -3.15 2.30
C THR A 112 -7.18 -3.53 3.23
N GLN A 113 -5.97 -3.71 2.70
CA GLN A 113 -4.76 -3.99 3.46
C GLN A 113 -4.37 -2.80 4.34
N GLU A 114 -4.38 -1.58 3.76
CA GLU A 114 -4.11 -0.35 4.51
C GLU A 114 -5.09 -0.18 5.68
N SER A 115 -6.39 -0.26 5.41
CA SER A 115 -7.40 -0.19 6.47
C SER A 115 -7.22 -1.25 7.56
N SER A 116 -6.76 -2.45 7.18
CA SER A 116 -6.46 -3.52 8.15
C SER A 116 -5.20 -3.21 8.96
N ALA A 117 -4.16 -2.63 8.34
CA ALA A 117 -2.94 -2.20 9.02
C ALA A 117 -3.22 -1.06 10.00
N ASP A 118 -4.03 -0.08 9.60
CA ASP A 118 -4.48 1.00 10.48
C ASP A 118 -5.22 0.48 11.71
N GLN A 119 -6.18 -0.42 11.52
CA GLN A 119 -6.94 -1.03 12.62
C GLN A 119 -6.01 -1.81 13.58
N ALA A 120 -5.05 -2.54 13.03
CA ALA A 120 -4.07 -3.27 13.83
C ALA A 120 -3.14 -2.29 14.59
N ALA A 121 -2.73 -1.20 13.95
CA ALA A 121 -1.95 -0.13 14.58
C ALA A 121 -2.68 0.50 15.76
N LEU A 122 -3.95 0.87 15.57
CA LEU A 122 -4.79 1.42 16.65
C LEU A 122 -4.89 0.46 17.83
N THR A 123 -5.16 -0.83 17.55
CA THR A 123 -5.25 -1.87 18.58
C THR A 123 -3.93 -2.06 19.32
N LEU A 124 -2.81 -2.01 18.58
CA LEU A 124 -1.47 -2.15 19.17
C LEU A 124 -1.12 -0.96 20.07
N LEU A 125 -1.39 0.25 19.63
CA LEU A 125 -1.17 1.48 20.41
C LEU A 125 -2.02 1.47 21.67
N GLU A 126 -3.32 1.21 21.56
CA GLU A 126 -4.24 1.17 22.70
C GLU A 126 -3.84 0.10 23.73
N SER A 127 -3.49 -1.11 23.28
CA SER A 127 -3.07 -2.20 24.17
C SER A 127 -1.78 -1.90 24.94
N ASN A 128 -0.98 -0.95 24.47
CA ASN A 128 0.24 -0.48 25.13
C ASN A 128 0.05 0.86 25.86
N GLY A 129 -1.18 1.36 26.00
CA GLY A 129 -1.48 2.63 26.64
C GLY A 129 -0.93 3.86 25.91
N MET A 130 -0.68 3.71 24.59
CA MET A 130 -0.17 4.77 23.73
C MET A 130 -1.31 5.46 22.97
N SER A 131 -1.15 6.75 22.68
CA SER A 131 -2.13 7.51 21.94
C SER A 131 -2.03 7.22 20.44
N ALA A 132 -3.17 7.09 19.76
CA ALA A 132 -3.26 7.06 18.30
C ALA A 132 -3.01 8.45 17.65
N ARG A 133 -2.85 9.51 18.46
CA ARG A 133 -2.70 10.87 17.97
C ARG A 133 -1.47 11.03 17.07
N GLY A 134 -0.36 10.40 17.40
CA GLY A 134 0.86 10.47 16.59
C GLY A 134 0.65 9.87 15.19
N LEU A 135 -0.04 8.72 15.08
CA LEU A 135 -0.39 8.14 13.78
C LEU A 135 -1.29 9.09 12.98
N TYR A 136 -2.31 9.66 13.62
CA TYR A 136 -3.21 10.62 12.99
C TYR A 136 -2.46 11.87 12.47
N ASP A 137 -1.60 12.46 13.28
CA ASP A 137 -0.83 13.63 12.91
C ASP A 137 0.14 13.33 11.74
N PHE A 138 0.77 12.15 11.75
CA PHE A 138 1.61 11.70 10.64
C PHE A 138 0.83 11.53 9.33
N LEU A 139 -0.37 10.93 9.38
CA LEU A 139 -1.22 10.77 8.19
C LEU A 139 -1.63 12.13 7.58
N HIS A 140 -1.86 13.15 8.43
CA HIS A 140 -2.11 14.52 7.93
C HIS A 140 -0.89 15.13 7.23
N VAL A 141 0.32 14.87 7.71
CA VAL A 141 1.54 15.29 7.01
C VAL A 141 1.61 14.66 5.61
N LEU A 142 1.17 13.42 5.48
CA LEU A 142 1.11 12.74 4.18
C LEU A 142 0.04 13.31 3.25
N GLU A 143 -1.15 13.60 3.77
CA GLU A 143 -2.23 14.25 2.99
C GLU A 143 -1.80 15.61 2.44
N ASP A 144 -1.12 16.42 3.24
CA ASP A 144 -0.58 17.71 2.79
C ASP A 144 0.45 17.54 1.66
N ASN A 145 1.22 16.46 1.67
CA ASN A 145 2.14 16.12 0.59
C ASN A 145 1.42 15.67 -0.70
N ASP A 146 0.21 15.08 -0.60
CA ASP A 146 -0.61 14.68 -1.77
C ASP A 146 -1.06 15.87 -2.61
N LEU A 147 -1.20 17.05 -2.01
CA LEU A 147 -1.52 18.29 -2.71
C LEU A 147 -0.35 18.82 -3.56
N LEU A 148 0.84 18.25 -3.42
CA LEU A 148 2.01 18.60 -4.21
C LEU A 148 1.96 17.94 -5.60
N SER A 149 2.70 18.51 -6.55
CA SER A 149 2.84 17.91 -7.88
C SER A 149 3.46 16.50 -7.77
N PRO A 150 3.14 15.55 -8.70
CA PRO A 150 3.63 14.17 -8.65
C PRO A 150 5.15 14.01 -8.53
N GLU A 151 5.91 15.04 -8.96
CA GLU A 151 7.38 15.09 -8.86
C GLU A 151 7.88 15.40 -7.46
N ARG A 152 7.00 15.94 -6.61
CA ARG A 152 7.29 16.32 -5.22
C ARG A 152 6.60 15.42 -4.20
N GLN A 153 5.78 14.48 -4.65
CA GLN A 153 5.10 13.54 -3.78
C GLN A 153 6.08 12.52 -3.22
N ASP A 154 5.88 12.20 -1.95
CA ASP A 154 6.74 11.26 -1.24
C ASP A 154 6.50 9.79 -1.69
N PRO A 155 7.54 8.94 -1.75
CA PRO A 155 7.42 7.52 -2.06
C PRO A 155 6.49 6.74 -1.13
N TYR A 156 6.26 7.18 0.11
CA TYR A 156 5.39 6.49 1.07
C TYR A 156 3.98 6.30 0.53
N GLN A 157 3.39 7.32 -0.08
CA GLN A 157 2.04 7.25 -0.65
C GLN A 157 1.92 6.31 -1.85
N ARG A 158 3.03 6.03 -2.54
CA ARG A 158 3.05 5.04 -3.63
C ARG A 158 3.09 3.62 -3.12
N SER A 159 3.63 3.41 -1.94
CA SER A 159 3.69 2.10 -1.29
C SER A 159 2.45 1.82 -0.45
N HIS A 160 1.75 2.89 0.02
CA HIS A 160 0.56 2.83 0.87
C HIS A 160 -0.58 3.66 0.24
N PRO A 161 -1.19 3.20 -0.87
CA PRO A 161 -2.22 3.95 -1.61
C PRO A 161 -3.59 3.96 -0.93
#